data_e9ce1660211afda7e3f6546c0f529267
#
_entry.id   e9ce1660211afda7e3f6546c0f529267
#
_cell.length_a   1.000
_cell.length_b   1.000
_cell.length_c   1.000
_cell.angle_alpha   90.00
_cell.angle_beta   90.00
_cell.angle_gamma   90.00
#
_symmetry.space_group_name_H-M   'P 1'
#
loop_
_entity.id
_entity.type
_entity.pdbx_description
1 polymer ?
#
loop_
_entity_poly.entity_id
_entity_poly.type
_entity_poly.pdbx_seq_one_letter_code
_entity_poly.pdbx_strand_id
1 'polypeptide(L)'
;MESTRPYFRHHYRVPLAVQYPVMFSDAETIAEGKVMNLTVFGCAIECAGAAPQRTTLRIRLILPDQAQSLPVEEAEVRWVQGNRMGLQFHKVERAADFRLHGFVWDRMIERLQTITQEGISIS
;
A
#
# COMPACT_ATOMS: atom_id res chain seq x y z
N MET A 1 -27.81 2.61 2.72
CA MET A 1 -27.57 1.96 2.74
C MET A 1 -26.73 1.30 2.77
N GLU A 2 -26.44 1.12 3.07
CA GLU A 2 -25.61 0.62 3.25
C GLU A 2 -25.16 -0.16 2.40
N SER A 3 -24.36 0.15 2.00
CA SER A 3 -23.87 -0.70 1.15
C SER A 3 -23.82 -2.00 1.65
N THR A 4 -24.34 -2.85 1.06
CA THR A 4 -24.41 -4.13 1.59
C THR A 4 -23.75 -5.13 0.74
N ARG A 5 -22.89 -4.74 -0.17
CA ARG A 5 -22.22 -5.68 -1.03
C ARG A 5 -20.96 -6.13 -0.36
N PRO A 6 -20.94 -7.36 0.18
CA PRO A 6 -19.79 -7.79 0.98
C PRO A 6 -18.48 -7.74 0.25
N TYR A 7 -18.46 -8.05 -1.04
CA TYR A 7 -17.20 -8.08 -1.75
C TYR A 7 -16.60 -6.69 -1.97
N PHE A 8 -17.35 -5.63 -1.73
CA PHE A 8 -16.80 -4.28 -1.77
C PHE A 8 -16.25 -3.82 -0.45
N ARG A 9 -16.47 -4.59 0.61
CA ARG A 9 -15.95 -4.23 1.91
C ARG A 9 -14.51 -4.62 2.10
N HIS A 10 -14.03 -5.56 1.29
CA HIS A 10 -12.71 -6.09 1.48
C HIS A 10 -11.85 -5.67 0.32
N HIS A 11 -10.80 -4.94 0.62
CA HIS A 11 -9.84 -4.53 -0.38
C HIS A 11 -8.67 -5.51 -0.30
N TYR A 12 -8.24 -5.97 -1.44
CA TYR A 12 -7.15 -6.92 -1.47
C TYR A 12 -5.90 -6.29 -0.88
N ARG A 13 -5.33 -6.92 0.12
CA ARG A 13 -4.08 -6.50 0.73
C ARG A 13 -2.99 -7.38 0.18
N VAL A 14 -2.02 -6.76 -0.47
CA VAL A 14 -0.89 -7.49 -1.00
C VAL A 14 0.04 -7.83 0.16
N PRO A 15 0.15 -9.11 0.55
CA PRO A 15 1.15 -9.48 1.55
C PRO A 15 2.50 -9.49 0.86
N LEU A 16 3.42 -8.75 1.36
CA LEU A 16 4.72 -8.60 0.72
C LEU A 16 5.71 -9.55 1.39
N ALA A 17 6.14 -10.57 0.65
CA ALA A 17 7.19 -11.44 1.13
C ALA A 17 8.49 -10.66 1.27
N VAL A 18 8.70 -9.69 0.38
CA VAL A 18 9.83 -8.78 0.44
C VAL A 18 9.26 -7.40 0.67
N GLN A 19 9.73 -6.73 1.70
CA GLN A 19 9.24 -5.41 2.02
C GLN A 19 9.86 -4.40 1.07
N TYR A 20 9.02 -3.55 0.50
CA TYR A 20 9.48 -2.56 -0.47
C TYR A 20 9.83 -1.26 0.21
N PRO A 21 10.87 -0.55 -0.26
CA PRO A 21 11.21 0.75 0.31
C PRO A 21 10.11 1.77 0.03
N VAL A 22 10.00 2.73 0.92
CA VAL A 22 9.08 3.85 0.75
C VAL A 22 9.73 5.09 1.36
N MET A 23 9.56 6.22 0.69
CA MET A 23 9.95 7.52 1.23
C MET A 23 8.70 8.27 1.63
N PHE A 24 8.76 8.98 2.72
CA PHE A 24 7.63 9.81 3.11
C PHE A 24 8.13 11.12 3.72
N SER A 25 7.32 12.14 3.60
CA SER A 25 7.71 13.45 4.11
C SER A 25 6.47 14.22 4.54
N ASP A 26 6.68 15.05 5.56
CA ASP A 26 5.73 16.11 5.86
C ASP A 26 6.37 17.43 5.40
N ALA A 27 5.94 18.54 5.95
CA ALA A 27 6.45 19.84 5.51
C ALA A 27 7.92 20.06 5.86
N GLU A 28 8.45 19.29 6.80
CA GLU A 28 9.79 19.60 7.35
C GLU A 28 10.75 18.42 7.30
N THR A 29 10.27 17.20 7.26
CA THR A 29 11.10 16.04 7.45
C THR A 29 10.93 15.05 6.30
N ILE A 30 12.02 14.46 5.87
CA ILE A 30 11.99 13.38 4.89
C ILE A 30 12.51 12.14 5.60
N ALA A 31 11.80 11.04 5.45
CA ALA A 31 12.15 9.80 6.11
C ALA A 31 11.92 8.62 5.18
N GLU A 32 12.41 7.47 5.58
CA GLU A 32 12.22 6.26 4.79
C GLU A 32 11.69 5.14 5.68
N GLY A 33 11.09 4.17 5.04
CA GLY A 33 10.56 3.01 5.72
C GLY A 33 10.39 1.87 4.76
N LYS A 34 9.63 0.87 5.18
CA LYS A 34 9.35 -0.31 4.39
C LYS A 34 7.86 -0.57 4.36
N VAL A 35 7.33 -0.83 3.17
CA VAL A 35 5.93 -1.15 3.01
C VAL A 35 5.72 -2.60 3.42
N MET A 36 4.81 -2.82 4.34
CA MET A 36 4.52 -4.15 4.85
C MET A 36 3.32 -4.78 4.17
N ASN A 37 2.35 -3.97 3.79
CA ASN A 37 1.25 -4.41 2.96
C ASN A 37 0.73 -3.23 2.19
N LEU A 38 0.00 -3.51 1.14
CA LEU A 38 -0.44 -2.49 0.20
C LEU A 38 -1.81 -2.82 -0.34
N THR A 39 -2.68 -1.82 -0.40
CA THR A 39 -3.94 -1.90 -1.11
C THR A 39 -4.02 -0.71 -2.05
N VAL A 40 -5.07 -0.63 -2.85
CA VAL A 40 -5.25 0.54 -3.70
C VAL A 40 -5.69 1.77 -2.89
N PHE A 41 -6.00 1.60 -1.61
CA PHE A 41 -6.48 2.71 -0.77
C PHE A 41 -5.50 3.10 0.31
N GLY A 42 -4.46 2.33 0.55
CA GLY A 42 -3.52 2.65 1.59
C GLY A 42 -2.46 1.58 1.77
N CYS A 43 -1.62 1.78 2.78
CA CYS A 43 -0.55 0.83 3.07
C CYS A 43 -0.19 0.89 4.54
N ALA A 44 0.54 -0.13 4.98
CA ALA A 44 1.17 -0.11 6.29
C ALA A 44 2.67 -0.02 6.10
N ILE A 45 3.31 0.80 6.90
CA ILE A 45 4.74 1.08 6.80
C ILE A 45 5.40 0.82 8.13
N GLU A 46 6.59 0.22 8.07
CA GLU A 46 7.46 0.11 9.22
C GLU A 46 8.60 1.11 9.06
N CYS A 47 8.88 1.89 10.08
CA CYS A 47 9.90 2.93 10.01
C CYS A 47 10.44 3.20 11.40
N ALA A 48 11.59 3.90 11.46
CA ALA A 48 12.24 4.15 12.73
C ALA A 48 11.44 5.08 13.63
N GLY A 49 10.67 6.00 13.04
CA GLY A 49 9.84 6.91 13.83
C GLY A 49 8.57 7.20 13.07
N ALA A 50 7.45 6.75 13.58
CA ALA A 50 6.17 6.97 12.92
C ALA A 50 5.70 8.39 13.13
N ALA A 51 5.01 8.95 12.14
CA ALA A 51 4.41 10.26 12.26
C ALA A 51 3.16 10.16 13.15
N PRO A 52 2.79 11.25 13.80
CA PRO A 52 1.59 11.22 14.64
C PRO A 52 0.34 10.91 13.81
N GLN A 53 -0.63 10.31 14.49
CA GLN A 53 -1.91 10.04 13.87
C GLN A 53 -2.51 11.32 13.31
N ARG A 54 -3.15 11.23 12.17
CA ARG A 54 -3.79 12.31 11.41
C ARG A 54 -2.82 13.24 10.67
N THR A 55 -1.54 12.96 10.75
CA THR A 55 -0.59 13.69 9.93
C THR A 55 -0.80 13.35 8.46
N THR A 56 -0.73 14.35 7.59
CA THR A 56 -0.78 14.11 6.15
C THR A 56 0.62 14.08 5.61
N LEU A 57 0.94 13.02 4.90
CA LEU A 57 2.28 12.79 4.37
C LEU A 57 2.23 12.71 2.85
N ARG A 58 3.34 13.04 2.24
CA ARG A 58 3.59 12.75 0.85
C ARG A 58 4.44 11.49 0.83
N ILE A 59 4.12 10.53 -0.01
CA ILE A 59 4.91 9.30 -0.05
C ILE A 59 5.32 8.94 -1.47
N ARG A 60 6.38 8.16 -1.55
CA ARG A 60 6.83 7.56 -2.80
C ARG A 60 7.11 6.09 -2.55
N LEU A 61 6.38 5.25 -3.24
CA LEU A 61 6.54 3.80 -3.15
C LEU A 61 7.57 3.36 -4.17
N ILE A 62 8.54 2.57 -3.72
CA ILE A 62 9.59 2.06 -4.61
C ILE A 62 9.22 0.61 -4.93
N LEU A 63 8.54 0.43 -6.04
CA LEU A 63 8.02 -0.89 -6.41
C LEU A 63 8.97 -1.57 -7.39
N PRO A 64 9.15 -2.90 -7.25
CA PRO A 64 10.22 -3.59 -7.99
C PRO A 64 10.01 -3.62 -9.50
N ASP A 65 8.77 -3.57 -9.96
CA ASP A 65 8.49 -3.71 -11.38
C ASP A 65 8.42 -2.38 -12.09
N GLN A 66 8.76 -1.29 -11.42
CA GLN A 66 8.56 0.03 -12.00
C GLN A 66 9.85 0.82 -11.93
N ALA A 67 10.19 1.42 -13.06
CA ALA A 67 11.42 2.18 -13.16
C ALA A 67 11.37 3.44 -12.32
N GLN A 68 10.19 4.00 -12.11
CA GLN A 68 10.03 5.22 -11.35
C GLN A 68 9.21 4.97 -10.12
N SER A 69 9.56 5.64 -9.02
CA SER A 69 8.77 5.55 -7.79
C SER A 69 7.34 6.01 -8.06
N LEU A 70 6.41 5.51 -7.26
CA LEU A 70 5.00 5.80 -7.41
C LEU A 70 4.61 6.85 -6.37
N PRO A 71 4.25 8.07 -6.80
CA PRO A 71 3.93 9.14 -5.86
C PRO A 71 2.49 9.05 -5.35
N VAL A 72 2.32 9.32 -4.07
CA VAL A 72 1.02 9.55 -3.46
C VAL A 72 1.09 10.93 -2.85
N GLU A 73 0.27 11.86 -3.33
CA GLU A 73 0.39 13.24 -2.93
C GLU A 73 -0.08 13.50 -1.52
N GLU A 74 -1.13 12.80 -1.09
CA GLU A 74 -1.64 12.96 0.26
C GLU A 74 -2.02 11.60 0.82
N ALA A 75 -1.35 11.22 1.90
CA ALA A 75 -1.67 10.02 2.65
C ALA A 75 -1.80 10.40 4.10
N GLU A 76 -2.87 9.98 4.73
CA GLU A 76 -3.13 10.33 6.12
C GLU A 76 -2.77 9.18 7.03
N VAL A 77 -2.06 9.47 8.12
CA VAL A 77 -1.74 8.47 9.13
C VAL A 77 -3.01 8.16 9.91
N ARG A 78 -3.52 6.94 9.77
CA ARG A 78 -4.75 6.53 10.42
C ARG A 78 -4.51 5.83 11.74
N TRP A 79 -3.40 5.12 11.89
CA TRP A 79 -3.06 4.50 13.14
C TRP A 79 -1.55 4.42 13.28
N VAL A 80 -1.10 4.38 14.52
CA VAL A 80 0.31 4.25 14.87
C VAL A 80 0.42 3.18 15.94
N GLN A 81 1.36 2.27 15.77
CA GLN A 81 1.60 1.22 16.73
C GLN A 81 3.09 0.91 16.75
N GLY A 82 3.79 1.40 17.78
CA GLY A 82 5.24 1.26 17.84
C GLY A 82 5.90 1.99 16.67
N ASN A 83 6.72 1.26 15.92
CA ASN A 83 7.38 1.83 14.75
C ASN A 83 6.65 1.51 13.45
N ARG A 84 5.34 1.23 13.54
CA ARG A 84 4.50 0.97 12.38
C ARG A 84 3.39 1.98 12.31
N MET A 85 2.98 2.29 11.09
CA MET A 85 1.84 3.18 10.90
C MET A 85 1.06 2.75 9.68
N GLY A 86 -0.25 2.97 9.74
CA GLY A 86 -1.13 2.69 8.62
C GLY A 86 -1.56 3.99 7.98
N LEU A 87 -1.50 4.02 6.65
CA LEU A 87 -1.80 5.21 5.88
C LEU A 87 -2.99 4.97 4.98
N GLN A 88 -3.84 5.98 4.86
CA GLN A 88 -4.92 6.00 3.90
C GLN A 88 -4.58 7.02 2.82
N PHE A 89 -4.67 6.62 1.56
CA PHE A 89 -4.37 7.52 0.45
C PHE A 89 -5.58 8.41 0.21
N HIS A 90 -5.36 9.72 0.21
CA HIS A 90 -6.42 10.68 -0.05
C HIS A 90 -6.31 11.30 -1.43
N LYS A 91 -5.09 11.45 -1.93
CA LYS A 91 -4.90 12.06 -3.22
C LYS A 91 -3.78 11.36 -3.96
N VAL A 92 -4.15 10.71 -5.04
CA VAL A 92 -3.21 10.01 -5.92
C VAL A 92 -3.49 10.51 -7.33
N GLU A 93 -2.47 11.04 -7.99
CA GLU A 93 -2.64 11.51 -9.34
C GLU A 93 -3.09 10.36 -10.24
N ARG A 94 -3.89 10.68 -11.27
CA ARG A 94 -4.51 9.65 -12.08
C ARG A 94 -3.52 8.63 -12.64
N ALA A 95 -2.42 9.09 -13.19
CA ALA A 95 -1.43 8.19 -13.76
C ALA A 95 -0.83 7.27 -12.71
N ALA A 96 -0.54 7.83 -11.52
CA ALA A 96 0.00 7.04 -10.43
C ALA A 96 -1.03 6.05 -9.91
N ASP A 97 -2.27 6.46 -9.82
CA ASP A 97 -3.34 5.59 -9.36
C ASP A 97 -3.53 4.41 -10.31
N PHE A 98 -3.44 4.66 -11.60
CA PHE A 98 -3.52 3.59 -12.59
C PHE A 98 -2.38 2.59 -12.40
N ARG A 99 -1.18 3.08 -12.14
CA ARG A 99 -0.02 2.21 -11.89
C ARG A 99 -0.20 1.41 -10.61
N LEU A 100 -0.75 2.05 -9.57
CA LEU A 100 -0.99 1.37 -8.30
C LEU A 100 -1.99 0.24 -8.46
N HIS A 101 -3.10 0.51 -9.14
CA HIS A 101 -4.10 -0.51 -9.39
C HIS A 101 -3.52 -1.68 -10.19
N GLY A 102 -2.72 -1.38 -11.20
CA GLY A 102 -2.07 -2.41 -12.00
C GLY A 102 -1.15 -3.29 -11.16
N PHE A 103 -0.37 -2.66 -10.29
CA PHE A 103 0.56 -3.40 -9.45
C PHE A 103 -0.19 -4.35 -8.52
N VAL A 104 -1.22 -3.85 -7.84
CA VAL A 104 -1.99 -4.67 -6.91
C VAL A 104 -2.69 -5.81 -7.66
N TRP A 105 -3.24 -5.51 -8.84
CA TRP A 105 -3.88 -6.52 -9.68
C TRP A 105 -2.90 -7.63 -10.05
N ASP A 106 -1.71 -7.26 -10.48
CA ASP A 106 -0.71 -8.23 -10.88
C ASP A 106 -0.26 -9.11 -9.72
N ARG A 107 -0.12 -8.52 -8.53
CA ARG A 107 0.26 -9.32 -7.36
C ARG A 107 -0.83 -10.32 -7.01
N MET A 108 -2.08 -9.93 -7.14
CA MET A 108 -3.17 -10.85 -6.87
C MET A 108 -3.20 -12.00 -7.87
N ILE A 109 -2.99 -11.69 -9.14
CA ILE A 109 -2.95 -12.74 -10.17
C ILE A 109 -1.82 -13.72 -9.88
N GLU A 110 -0.65 -13.21 -9.55
CA GLU A 110 0.50 -14.08 -9.24
C GLU A 110 0.20 -15.01 -8.08
N ARG A 111 -0.44 -14.48 -7.05
CA ARG A 111 -0.78 -15.29 -5.91
C ARG A 111 -1.74 -16.41 -6.28
N LEU A 112 -2.76 -16.09 -7.06
CA LEU A 112 -3.74 -17.09 -7.48
C LEU A 112 -3.12 -18.14 -8.38
N GLN A 113 -2.20 -17.74 -9.24
CA GLN A 113 -1.50 -18.69 -10.10
C GLN A 113 -0.61 -19.62 -9.28
N THR A 114 0.05 -19.09 -8.27
CA THR A 114 0.89 -19.89 -7.40
C THR A 114 0.07 -20.95 -6.67
N ILE A 115 -1.07 -20.55 -6.14
CA ILE A 115 -1.96 -21.49 -5.47
C ILE A 115 -2.36 -22.62 -6.40
N THR A 116 -2.70 -22.29 -7.63
CA THR A 116 -3.11 -23.29 -8.62
C THR A 116 -1.95 -24.22 -8.94
N GLN A 117 -0.76 -23.69 -9.14
CA GLN A 117 0.40 -24.49 -9.52
C GLN A 117 0.84 -25.43 -8.41
N GLU A 118 0.61 -25.05 -7.16
CA GLU A 118 0.98 -25.92 -6.05
C GLU A 118 0.02 -27.07 -5.86
N GLY A 119 -0.97 -27.19 -6.71
CA GLY A 119 -1.89 -28.28 -6.62
C GLY A 119 -2.86 -28.18 -5.47
N ILE A 120 -2.96 -27.05 -4.86
CA ILE A 120 -3.94 -26.85 -3.82
C ILE A 120 -5.28 -26.89 -4.47
N SER A 121 -6.08 -27.86 -4.09
CA SER A 121 -7.35 -28.04 -4.74
C SER A 121 -8.25 -26.89 -4.42
N ILE A 122 -8.76 -26.30 -5.47
CA ILE A 122 -9.73 -25.28 -5.32
C ILE A 122 -11.09 -25.80 -5.67
N SER A 123 -11.11 -26.97 -6.15
CA SER A 123 -12.37 -27.59 -6.54
C SER A 123 -13.19 -27.96 -5.32
#